data_30a2af40e7396a8a84fd2e7ac7f1f89c
#
_entry.id   30a2af40e7396a8a84fd2e7ac7f1f89c
#
_cell.length_a   1.000
_cell.length_b   1.000
_cell.length_c   1.000
_cell.angle_alpha   90.00
_cell.angle_beta   90.00
_cell.angle_gamma   90.00
#
_symmetry.space_group_name_H-M   'P 1'
#
loop_
_entity.id
_entity.type
_entity.pdbx_description
1 polymer ?
#
loop_
_entity_poly.entity_id
_entity_poly.type
_entity_poly.pdbx_seq_one_letter_code
_entity_poly.pdbx_strand_id
1 'polypeptide(L)'
;MDSIAGELARYGVPLVGLNVLLQQLGLPIPAVPTMMLAGALAMAGRIDLLAAFAVAVLASLVADLLWYWAGRRYGYPVLRFLCRISLSPDTCVRQTEGIFERWGFYSVVVSKFVPGFATVAPPIAGALSMRVGAFTLASAASAALWAGAAMATGALFAAQIDRALAWMASHAALAALAVAGLIVLYALVKAWQRWRMARLLAGAMISVDELRERLAVEPRPFVVDVGSSLAQGTRAHIPGAVLLDLDAISRCDDFPADRDIVLYCACPNEASARRGAQILLSKGYRRVRPLRGGIEAWIAAGHAVDRTLPVTFAARAAA
;
A
#
# COMPACT_ATOMS: atom_id res chain seq x y z
N MET A 1 4.26 6.49 -40.55
CA MET A 1 5.05 5.98 -39.41
C MET A 1 6.25 6.85 -39.08
N ASP A 2 6.77 7.58 -40.07
CA ASP A 2 7.94 8.45 -39.87
C ASP A 2 7.71 9.67 -38.97
N SER A 3 6.46 10.17 -38.87
CA SER A 3 6.13 11.29 -37.98
C SER A 3 6.21 10.92 -36.49
N ILE A 4 5.71 9.72 -36.10
CA ILE A 4 5.73 9.27 -34.71
C ILE A 4 7.16 8.96 -34.26
N ALA A 5 7.97 8.33 -35.14
CA ALA A 5 9.38 8.06 -34.87
C ALA A 5 10.19 9.35 -34.77
N GLY A 6 9.88 10.37 -35.62
CA GLY A 6 10.50 11.68 -35.57
C GLY A 6 10.11 12.50 -34.34
N GLU A 7 8.85 12.43 -33.91
CA GLU A 7 8.40 13.04 -32.65
C GLU A 7 8.97 12.35 -31.43
N LEU A 8 9.05 10.99 -31.42
CA LEU A 8 9.72 10.26 -30.36
C LEU A 8 11.20 10.57 -30.25
N ALA A 9 11.88 10.79 -31.37
CA ALA A 9 13.30 11.23 -31.37
C ALA A 9 13.45 12.65 -30.78
N ARG A 10 12.50 13.53 -31.06
CA ARG A 10 12.54 14.93 -30.61
C ARG A 10 12.06 15.12 -29.18
N TYR A 11 11.06 14.37 -28.77
CA TYR A 11 10.42 14.49 -27.46
C TYR A 11 10.60 13.25 -26.57
N GLY A 12 11.33 12.24 -27.02
CA GLY A 12 11.44 10.95 -26.33
C GLY A 12 11.99 11.07 -24.91
N VAL A 13 13.03 11.87 -24.70
CA VAL A 13 13.60 12.07 -23.36
C VAL A 13 12.62 12.80 -22.43
N PRO A 14 12.00 13.93 -22.78
CA PRO A 14 10.96 14.56 -21.97
C PRO A 14 9.76 13.66 -21.70
N LEU A 15 9.33 12.86 -22.69
CA LEU A 15 8.20 11.94 -22.54
C LEU A 15 8.51 10.82 -21.54
N VAL A 16 9.73 10.27 -21.55
CA VAL A 16 10.17 9.30 -20.54
C VAL A 16 10.09 9.92 -19.14
N GLY A 17 10.63 11.13 -18.97
CA GLY A 17 10.59 11.83 -17.69
C GLY A 17 9.17 12.11 -17.21
N LEU A 18 8.31 12.61 -18.10
CA LEU A 18 6.90 12.88 -17.77
C LEU A 18 6.16 11.59 -17.38
N ASN A 19 6.33 10.53 -18.15
CA ASN A 19 5.70 9.24 -17.86
C ASN A 19 6.15 8.69 -16.50
N VAL A 20 7.45 8.70 -16.21
CA VAL A 20 8.00 8.27 -14.91
C VAL A 20 7.46 9.15 -13.78
N LEU A 21 7.44 10.46 -13.96
CA LEU A 21 6.91 11.40 -12.96
C LEU A 21 5.44 11.10 -12.63
N LEU A 22 4.60 10.96 -13.66
CA LEU A 22 3.17 10.71 -13.51
C LEU A 22 2.91 9.37 -12.83
N GLN A 23 3.61 8.31 -13.24
CA GLN A 23 3.50 7.00 -12.58
C GLN A 23 3.90 7.08 -11.10
N GLN A 24 5.02 7.73 -10.79
CA GLN A 24 5.51 7.84 -9.41
C GLN A 24 4.64 8.76 -8.54
N LEU A 25 3.89 9.67 -9.14
CA LEU A 25 2.84 10.46 -8.46
C LEU A 25 1.56 9.65 -8.20
N GLY A 26 1.45 8.43 -8.75
CA GLY A 26 0.33 7.52 -8.48
C GLY A 26 -0.66 7.35 -9.63
N LEU A 27 -0.39 7.89 -10.81
CA LEU A 27 -1.21 7.60 -11.99
C LEU A 27 -0.95 6.15 -12.46
N PRO A 28 -1.99 5.42 -12.90
CA PRO A 28 -1.85 4.03 -13.35
C PRO A 28 -1.28 3.94 -14.77
N ILE A 29 -0.17 4.63 -15.04
CA ILE A 29 0.53 4.64 -16.32
C ILE A 29 1.82 3.83 -16.16
N PRO A 30 2.03 2.73 -16.91
CA PRO A 30 3.21 1.91 -16.74
C PRO A 30 4.46 2.58 -17.33
N ALA A 31 5.47 2.91 -16.50
CA ALA A 31 6.71 3.53 -16.98
C ALA A 31 7.78 2.50 -17.39
N VAL A 32 7.73 1.26 -16.89
CA VAL A 32 8.71 0.23 -17.26
C VAL A 32 8.73 -0.03 -18.77
N PRO A 33 7.59 -0.25 -19.46
CA PRO A 33 7.58 -0.39 -20.91
C PRO A 33 8.15 0.83 -21.65
N THR A 34 7.87 2.05 -21.15
CA THR A 34 8.40 3.28 -21.75
C THR A 34 9.92 3.38 -21.61
N MET A 35 10.48 2.99 -20.45
CA MET A 35 11.93 2.95 -20.24
C MET A 35 12.59 1.83 -21.04
N MET A 36 11.96 0.66 -21.18
CA MET A 36 12.46 -0.40 -22.07
C MET A 36 12.49 0.06 -23.51
N LEU A 37 11.43 0.73 -23.99
CA LEU A 37 11.41 1.32 -25.34
C LEU A 37 12.49 2.37 -25.50
N ALA A 38 12.74 3.22 -24.49
CA ALA A 38 13.82 4.18 -24.49
C ALA A 38 15.19 3.52 -24.64
N GLY A 39 15.43 2.41 -23.91
CA GLY A 39 16.64 1.60 -24.05
C GLY A 39 16.81 1.02 -25.45
N ALA A 40 15.77 0.49 -26.07
CA ALA A 40 15.79 -0.04 -27.43
C ALA A 40 16.05 1.07 -28.47
N LEU A 41 15.38 2.22 -28.34
CA LEU A 41 15.57 3.38 -29.24
C LEU A 41 16.98 3.98 -29.12
N ALA A 42 17.58 3.93 -27.94
CA ALA A 42 18.97 4.38 -27.75
C ALA A 42 19.97 3.50 -28.51
N MET A 43 19.75 2.18 -28.55
CA MET A 43 20.57 1.25 -29.35
C MET A 43 20.42 1.54 -30.86
N ALA A 44 19.26 2.04 -31.29
CA ALA A 44 19.03 2.48 -32.66
C ALA A 44 19.57 3.91 -32.96
N GLY A 45 20.25 4.55 -31.98
CA GLY A 45 20.81 5.90 -32.12
C GLY A 45 19.73 7.00 -32.19
N ARG A 46 18.48 6.72 -31.83
CA ARG A 46 17.35 7.66 -31.96
C ARG A 46 17.18 8.57 -30.75
N ILE A 47 17.65 8.18 -29.58
CA ILE A 47 17.61 8.99 -28.34
C ILE A 47 18.91 8.82 -27.57
N ASP A 48 19.27 9.84 -26.79
CA ASP A 48 20.41 9.76 -25.87
C ASP A 48 20.01 8.93 -24.62
N LEU A 49 20.67 7.79 -24.44
CA LEU A 49 20.46 6.89 -23.32
C LEU A 49 20.76 7.55 -21.97
N LEU A 50 21.86 8.31 -21.90
CA LEU A 50 22.28 8.95 -20.66
C LEU A 50 21.31 10.05 -20.25
N ALA A 51 20.87 10.85 -21.21
CA ALA A 51 19.86 11.89 -20.97
C ALA A 51 18.52 11.27 -20.54
N ALA A 52 18.05 10.22 -21.20
CA ALA A 52 16.82 9.51 -20.85
C ALA A 52 16.91 8.90 -19.44
N PHE A 53 18.06 8.28 -19.12
CA PHE A 53 18.31 7.72 -17.79
C PHE A 53 18.33 8.80 -16.72
N ALA A 54 19.09 9.88 -16.93
CA ALA A 54 19.17 10.99 -15.97
C ALA A 54 17.81 11.62 -15.70
N VAL A 55 17.01 11.88 -16.73
CA VAL A 55 15.68 12.45 -16.61
C VAL A 55 14.72 11.48 -15.89
N ALA A 56 14.78 10.18 -16.17
CA ALA A 56 13.98 9.18 -15.46
C ALA A 56 14.31 9.13 -13.96
N VAL A 57 15.60 9.14 -13.61
CA VAL A 57 16.07 9.16 -12.21
C VAL A 57 15.64 10.44 -11.52
N LEU A 58 15.81 11.60 -12.14
CA LEU A 58 15.41 12.90 -11.57
C LEU A 58 13.89 12.99 -11.39
N ALA A 59 13.11 12.59 -12.39
CA ALA A 59 11.65 12.58 -12.32
C ALA A 59 11.15 11.69 -11.16
N SER A 60 11.74 10.50 -11.04
CA SER A 60 11.44 9.58 -9.94
C SER A 60 11.79 10.19 -8.58
N LEU A 61 12.99 10.79 -8.46
CA LEU A 61 13.46 11.40 -7.22
C LEU A 61 12.58 12.58 -6.79
N VAL A 62 12.17 13.42 -7.73
CA VAL A 62 11.24 14.54 -7.48
C VAL A 62 9.91 14.03 -6.91
N ALA A 63 9.31 13.03 -7.54
CA ALA A 63 8.07 12.45 -7.05
C ALA A 63 8.23 11.81 -5.66
N ASP A 64 9.31 11.05 -5.44
CA ASP A 64 9.61 10.42 -4.14
C ASP A 64 9.81 11.47 -3.03
N LEU A 65 10.49 12.58 -3.32
CA LEU A 65 10.67 13.68 -2.37
C LEU A 65 9.35 14.39 -2.05
N LEU A 66 8.48 14.58 -3.04
CA LEU A 66 7.14 15.15 -2.80
C LEU A 66 6.33 14.27 -1.84
N TRP A 67 6.31 12.95 -2.06
CA TRP A 67 5.64 12.01 -1.17
C TRP A 67 6.31 11.90 0.20
N TYR A 68 7.64 11.93 0.27
CA TYR A 68 8.38 11.96 1.53
C TYR A 68 7.99 13.18 2.38
N TRP A 69 7.98 14.38 1.79
CA TRP A 69 7.58 15.60 2.49
C TRP A 69 6.11 15.59 2.88
N ALA A 70 5.24 15.07 2.03
CA ALA A 70 3.84 14.88 2.37
C ALA A 70 3.68 13.94 3.58
N GLY A 71 4.38 12.82 3.59
CA GLY A 71 4.41 11.90 4.73
C GLY A 71 4.97 12.53 6.00
N ARG A 72 6.06 13.31 5.90
CA ARG A 72 6.68 14.00 7.02
C ARG A 72 5.80 15.10 7.62
N ARG A 73 5.03 15.81 6.76
CA ARG A 73 4.19 16.95 7.18
C ARG A 73 2.84 16.52 7.71
N TYR A 74 2.23 15.52 7.09
CA TYR A 74 0.87 15.11 7.38
C TYR A 74 0.77 13.73 8.07
N GLY A 75 1.84 12.95 8.05
CA GLY A 75 1.90 11.66 8.73
C GLY A 75 0.83 10.66 8.26
N TYR A 76 0.14 10.05 9.21
CA TYR A 76 -0.83 9.00 8.98
C TYR A 76 -2.01 9.32 8.02
N PRO A 77 -2.59 10.54 7.96
CA PRO A 77 -3.62 10.88 6.99
C PRO A 77 -3.23 10.65 5.53
N VAL A 78 -1.97 10.93 5.15
CA VAL A 78 -1.46 10.68 3.78
C VAL A 78 -1.41 9.18 3.50
N LEU A 79 -0.95 8.39 4.46
CA LEU A 79 -0.91 6.94 4.32
C LEU A 79 -2.31 6.35 4.15
N ARG A 80 -3.29 6.84 4.91
CA ARG A 80 -4.70 6.45 4.78
C ARG A 80 -5.27 6.79 3.39
N PHE A 81 -4.96 7.97 2.87
CA PHE A 81 -5.40 8.39 1.53
C PHE A 81 -4.82 7.48 0.44
N LEU A 82 -3.51 7.22 0.49
CA LEU A 82 -2.83 6.32 -0.47
C LEU A 82 -3.36 4.88 -0.39
N CYS A 83 -3.59 4.37 0.82
CA CYS A 83 -4.18 3.05 1.01
C CYS A 83 -5.63 2.97 0.49
N ARG A 84 -6.39 4.06 0.51
CA ARG A 84 -7.76 4.09 -0.03
C ARG A 84 -7.76 3.98 -1.55
N ILE A 85 -6.76 4.53 -2.22
CA ILE A 85 -6.59 4.47 -3.68
C ILE A 85 -5.92 3.15 -4.10
N SER A 86 -5.08 2.56 -3.27
CA SER A 86 -4.38 1.31 -3.56
C SER A 86 -5.36 0.13 -3.67
N LEU A 87 -5.07 -0.79 -4.59
CA LEU A 87 -5.83 -2.02 -4.82
C LEU A 87 -5.73 -3.04 -3.66
N SER A 88 -4.82 -2.83 -2.71
CA SER A 88 -4.60 -3.71 -1.55
C SER A 88 -4.38 -2.88 -0.27
N PRO A 89 -5.42 -2.23 0.27
CA PRO A 89 -5.29 -1.29 1.38
C PRO A 89 -4.78 -1.92 2.68
N ASP A 90 -5.06 -3.19 2.91
CA ASP A 90 -4.95 -3.84 4.22
C ASP A 90 -3.55 -4.34 4.54
N THR A 91 -2.78 -4.65 3.49
CA THR A 91 -1.42 -5.19 3.61
C THR A 91 -0.37 -4.09 3.53
N CYS A 92 -0.74 -2.93 2.97
CA CYS A 92 0.19 -1.91 2.50
C CYS A 92 0.95 -1.21 3.64
N VAL A 93 0.27 -0.71 4.66
CA VAL A 93 0.91 0.09 5.72
C VAL A 93 1.69 -0.79 6.69
N ARG A 94 1.10 -1.88 7.17
CA ARG A 94 1.70 -2.71 8.23
C ARG A 94 2.91 -3.53 7.79
N GLN A 95 2.82 -4.17 6.62
CA GLN A 95 3.99 -4.88 6.06
C GLN A 95 5.13 -3.90 5.78
N THR A 96 4.78 -2.68 5.35
CA THR A 96 5.77 -1.66 5.05
C THR A 96 6.45 -1.16 6.32
N GLU A 97 5.73 -0.90 7.41
CA GLU A 97 6.30 -0.49 8.70
C GLU A 97 7.30 -1.54 9.23
N GLY A 98 6.90 -2.80 9.30
CA GLY A 98 7.78 -3.88 9.76
C GLY A 98 9.02 -4.10 8.87
N ILE A 99 8.91 -3.84 7.57
CA ILE A 99 10.05 -3.86 6.65
C ILE A 99 10.98 -2.66 6.93
N PHE A 100 10.42 -1.45 7.14
CA PHE A 100 11.21 -0.26 7.45
C PHE A 100 11.94 -0.37 8.79
N GLU A 101 11.32 -0.94 9.81
CA GLU A 101 11.96 -1.17 11.11
C GLU A 101 13.15 -2.14 11.03
N ARG A 102 13.05 -3.16 10.15
CA ARG A 102 14.11 -4.17 9.98
C ARG A 102 15.20 -3.75 9.01
N TRP A 103 14.84 -3.11 7.90
CA TRP A 103 15.73 -2.88 6.75
C TRP A 103 16.09 -1.41 6.55
N GLY A 104 15.38 -0.46 7.17
CA GLY A 104 15.67 0.98 7.13
C GLY A 104 15.97 1.52 5.73
N PHE A 105 17.23 1.94 5.51
CA PHE A 105 17.72 2.45 4.23
C PHE A 105 17.48 1.47 3.05
N TYR A 106 17.71 0.19 3.24
CA TYR A 106 17.58 -0.81 2.18
C TYR A 106 16.14 -1.03 1.75
N SER A 107 15.16 -0.79 2.63
CA SER A 107 13.75 -0.89 2.26
C SER A 107 13.37 0.10 1.18
N VAL A 108 13.93 1.33 1.20
CA VAL A 108 13.72 2.34 0.15
C VAL A 108 14.39 1.90 -1.15
N VAL A 109 15.62 1.34 -1.08
CA VAL A 109 16.35 0.89 -2.28
C VAL A 109 15.57 -0.21 -3.02
N VAL A 110 14.96 -1.15 -2.30
CA VAL A 110 14.23 -2.28 -2.90
C VAL A 110 12.79 -1.90 -3.27
N SER A 111 12.26 -0.82 -2.73
CA SER A 111 10.84 -0.45 -2.86
C SER A 111 10.30 -0.43 -4.29
N LYS A 112 11.08 0.06 -5.25
CA LYS A 112 10.66 0.19 -6.66
C LYS A 112 10.51 -1.15 -7.39
N PHE A 113 11.09 -2.22 -6.86
CA PHE A 113 11.00 -3.57 -7.43
C PHE A 113 9.79 -4.35 -6.90
N VAL A 114 9.13 -3.86 -5.84
CA VAL A 114 7.97 -4.53 -5.25
C VAL A 114 6.69 -3.76 -5.63
N PRO A 115 5.78 -4.37 -6.40
CA PRO A 115 4.55 -3.71 -6.81
C PRO A 115 3.71 -3.23 -5.61
N GLY A 116 3.29 -1.96 -5.65
CA GLY A 116 2.52 -1.33 -4.57
C GLY A 116 3.35 -0.79 -3.41
N PHE A 117 4.59 -1.28 -3.21
CA PHE A 117 5.50 -0.77 -2.19
C PHE A 117 6.15 0.56 -2.63
N ALA A 118 6.42 0.70 -3.93
CA ALA A 118 7.03 1.88 -4.51
C ALA A 118 6.29 3.20 -4.19
N THR A 119 4.96 3.19 -4.15
CA THR A 119 4.14 4.38 -3.89
C THR A 119 3.99 4.69 -2.40
N VAL A 120 4.17 3.71 -1.53
CA VAL A 120 3.92 3.84 -0.09
C VAL A 120 5.21 4.04 0.70
N ALA A 121 6.33 3.53 0.21
CA ALA A 121 7.63 3.64 0.86
C ALA A 121 8.09 5.10 1.09
N PRO A 122 8.01 6.04 0.13
CA PRO A 122 8.41 7.42 0.34
C PRO A 122 7.63 8.14 1.45
N PRO A 123 6.29 8.13 1.48
CA PRO A 123 5.56 8.79 2.56
C PRO A 123 5.73 8.11 3.93
N ILE A 124 5.95 6.79 3.99
CA ILE A 124 6.27 6.11 5.25
C ILE A 124 7.65 6.54 5.75
N ALA A 125 8.67 6.58 4.88
CA ALA A 125 9.99 7.08 5.26
C ALA A 125 9.92 8.52 5.82
N GLY A 126 9.05 9.35 5.25
CA GLY A 126 8.75 10.70 5.74
C GLY A 126 8.08 10.69 7.12
N ALA A 127 7.04 9.89 7.29
CA ALA A 127 6.28 9.76 8.55
C ALA A 127 7.15 9.22 9.69
N LEU A 128 8.04 8.27 9.42
CA LEU A 128 9.03 7.73 10.35
C LEU A 128 10.22 8.68 10.59
N SER A 129 10.18 9.89 10.02
CA SER A 129 11.21 10.91 10.21
C SER A 129 12.63 10.45 9.81
N MET A 130 12.76 9.58 8.79
CA MET A 130 14.05 9.20 8.22
C MET A 130 14.84 10.46 7.83
N ARG A 131 16.15 10.46 8.00
CA ARG A 131 16.99 11.60 7.60
C ARG A 131 16.88 11.89 6.12
N VAL A 132 16.61 13.14 5.72
CA VAL A 132 16.40 13.55 4.31
C VAL A 132 17.55 13.07 3.41
N GLY A 133 18.81 13.27 3.81
CA GLY A 133 19.96 12.85 3.02
C GLY A 133 20.04 11.34 2.80
N ALA A 134 19.75 10.54 3.83
CA ALA A 134 19.72 9.08 3.72
C ALA A 134 18.58 8.63 2.81
N PHE A 135 17.39 9.23 2.93
CA PHE A 135 16.27 8.96 2.05
C PHE A 135 16.58 9.31 0.59
N THR A 136 17.10 10.52 0.34
CA THR A 136 17.43 10.99 -1.01
C THR A 136 18.45 10.07 -1.68
N LEU A 137 19.49 9.65 -0.95
CA LEU A 137 20.50 8.73 -1.47
C LEU A 137 19.89 7.34 -1.78
N ALA A 138 19.08 6.80 -0.86
CA ALA A 138 18.40 5.51 -1.06
C ALA A 138 17.43 5.55 -2.24
N SER A 139 16.64 6.63 -2.36
CA SER A 139 15.70 6.83 -3.45
C SER A 139 16.42 7.02 -4.80
N ALA A 140 17.51 7.80 -4.83
CA ALA A 140 18.32 7.97 -6.03
C ALA A 140 18.94 6.63 -6.48
N ALA A 141 19.50 5.84 -5.56
CA ALA A 141 20.04 4.52 -5.84
C ALA A 141 18.94 3.57 -6.35
N SER A 142 17.78 3.56 -5.71
CA SER A 142 16.61 2.78 -6.14
C SER A 142 16.16 3.15 -7.55
N ALA A 143 16.02 4.46 -7.82
CA ALA A 143 15.62 4.96 -9.12
C ALA A 143 16.63 4.62 -10.21
N ALA A 144 17.94 4.75 -9.91
CA ALA A 144 19.01 4.42 -10.85
C ALA A 144 19.03 2.92 -11.19
N LEU A 145 18.92 2.06 -10.17
CA LEU A 145 18.87 0.60 -10.39
C LEU A 145 17.62 0.20 -11.18
N TRP A 146 16.46 0.76 -10.84
CA TRP A 146 15.19 0.43 -11.49
C TRP A 146 15.15 0.92 -12.94
N ALA A 147 15.51 2.20 -13.20
CA ALA A 147 15.55 2.75 -14.54
C ALA A 147 16.67 2.09 -15.38
N GLY A 148 17.83 1.86 -14.78
CA GLY A 148 18.94 1.17 -15.43
C GLY A 148 18.58 -0.25 -15.84
N ALA A 149 17.97 -1.02 -14.96
CA ALA A 149 17.52 -2.38 -15.25
C ALA A 149 16.48 -2.40 -16.38
N ALA A 150 15.49 -1.49 -16.35
CA ALA A 150 14.47 -1.40 -17.39
C ALA A 150 15.07 -1.01 -18.75
N MET A 151 15.93 0.02 -18.80
CA MET A 151 16.57 0.47 -20.03
C MET A 151 17.58 -0.56 -20.56
N ALA A 152 18.36 -1.19 -19.69
CA ALA A 152 19.29 -2.26 -20.07
C ALA A 152 18.54 -3.45 -20.68
N THR A 153 17.42 -3.85 -20.06
CA THR A 153 16.57 -4.91 -20.62
C THR A 153 16.05 -4.51 -22.00
N GLY A 154 15.59 -3.27 -22.15
CA GLY A 154 15.16 -2.74 -23.45
C GLY A 154 16.28 -2.74 -24.51
N ALA A 155 17.49 -2.33 -24.13
CA ALA A 155 18.65 -2.34 -25.01
C ALA A 155 19.05 -3.76 -25.44
N LEU A 156 19.06 -4.72 -24.50
CA LEU A 156 19.40 -6.13 -24.78
C LEU A 156 18.39 -6.80 -25.70
N PHE A 157 17.12 -6.45 -25.58
CA PHE A 157 16.03 -7.03 -26.37
C PHE A 157 15.53 -6.10 -27.49
N ALA A 158 16.33 -5.14 -27.94
CA ALA A 158 15.93 -4.14 -28.94
C ALA A 158 15.32 -4.77 -30.20
N ALA A 159 15.98 -5.79 -30.78
CA ALA A 159 15.48 -6.48 -31.99
C ALA A 159 14.17 -7.26 -31.75
N GLN A 160 13.93 -7.73 -30.54
CA GLN A 160 12.68 -8.40 -30.15
C GLN A 160 11.58 -7.38 -29.93
N ILE A 161 11.91 -6.23 -29.33
CA ILE A 161 10.98 -5.12 -29.10
C ILE A 161 10.50 -4.56 -30.45
N ASP A 162 11.41 -4.34 -31.42
CA ASP A 162 11.05 -3.88 -32.75
C ASP A 162 10.09 -4.84 -33.45
N ARG A 163 10.35 -6.16 -33.37
CA ARG A 163 9.45 -7.20 -33.90
C ARG A 163 8.10 -7.21 -33.19
N ALA A 164 8.11 -7.10 -31.87
CA ALA A 164 6.88 -7.04 -31.08
C ALA A 164 6.05 -5.81 -31.40
N LEU A 165 6.69 -4.63 -31.53
CA LEU A 165 6.01 -3.40 -31.93
C LEU A 165 5.41 -3.47 -33.35
N ALA A 166 6.13 -4.06 -34.31
CA ALA A 166 5.62 -4.29 -35.65
C ALA A 166 4.43 -5.24 -35.64
N TRP A 167 4.50 -6.33 -34.87
CA TRP A 167 3.38 -7.25 -34.70
C TRP A 167 2.19 -6.61 -33.97
N MET A 168 2.42 -5.84 -32.92
CA MET A 168 1.38 -5.07 -32.22
C MET A 168 0.73 -4.02 -33.12
N ALA A 169 1.50 -3.34 -33.96
CA ALA A 169 0.97 -2.38 -34.91
C ALA A 169 0.04 -3.06 -35.95
N SER A 170 0.39 -4.26 -36.39
CA SER A 170 -0.47 -5.04 -37.31
C SER A 170 -1.72 -5.64 -36.64
N HIS A 171 -1.69 -5.83 -35.30
CA HIS A 171 -2.79 -6.43 -34.52
C HIS A 171 -3.28 -5.52 -33.39
N ALA A 172 -3.13 -4.20 -33.57
CA ALA A 172 -3.37 -3.19 -32.51
C ALA A 172 -4.77 -3.33 -31.85
N ALA A 173 -5.81 -3.59 -32.64
CA ALA A 173 -7.16 -3.77 -32.11
C ALA A 173 -7.29 -5.02 -31.21
N LEU A 174 -6.69 -6.13 -31.62
CA LEU A 174 -6.71 -7.39 -30.84
C LEU A 174 -5.88 -7.24 -29.57
N ALA A 175 -4.71 -6.59 -29.65
CA ALA A 175 -3.88 -6.31 -28.47
C ALA A 175 -4.61 -5.41 -27.47
N ALA A 176 -5.26 -4.35 -27.94
CA ALA A 176 -6.05 -3.45 -27.10
C ALA A 176 -7.23 -4.19 -26.42
N LEU A 177 -7.95 -5.04 -27.17
CA LEU A 177 -9.02 -5.87 -26.62
C LEU A 177 -8.51 -6.88 -25.58
N ALA A 178 -7.37 -7.51 -25.82
CA ALA A 178 -6.76 -8.43 -24.86
C ALA A 178 -6.35 -7.73 -23.56
N VAL A 179 -5.72 -6.57 -23.64
CA VAL A 179 -5.34 -5.76 -22.47
C VAL A 179 -6.59 -5.29 -21.73
N ALA A 180 -7.60 -4.76 -22.43
CA ALA A 180 -8.85 -4.35 -21.82
C ALA A 180 -9.55 -5.54 -21.12
N GLY A 181 -9.59 -6.70 -21.76
CA GLY A 181 -10.13 -7.93 -21.20
C GLY A 181 -9.41 -8.38 -19.91
N LEU A 182 -8.08 -8.31 -19.90
CA LEU A 182 -7.28 -8.61 -18.70
C LEU A 182 -7.54 -7.62 -17.56
N ILE A 183 -7.67 -6.34 -17.87
CA ILE A 183 -8.00 -5.31 -16.87
C ILE A 183 -9.39 -5.56 -16.27
N VAL A 184 -10.38 -5.82 -17.13
CA VAL A 184 -11.74 -6.13 -16.70
C VAL A 184 -11.77 -7.41 -15.86
N LEU A 185 -11.11 -8.48 -16.31
CA LEU A 185 -11.02 -9.73 -15.57
C LEU A 185 -10.36 -9.52 -14.19
N TYR A 186 -9.27 -8.78 -14.14
CA TYR A 186 -8.61 -8.43 -12.88
C TYR A 186 -9.54 -7.64 -11.95
N ALA A 187 -10.23 -6.63 -12.48
CA ALA A 187 -11.20 -5.84 -11.72
C ALA A 187 -12.36 -6.69 -11.19
N LEU A 188 -12.89 -7.59 -12.03
CA LEU A 188 -13.97 -8.52 -11.64
C LEU A 188 -13.53 -9.50 -10.55
N VAL A 189 -12.34 -10.10 -10.68
CA VAL A 189 -11.78 -11.01 -9.66
C VAL A 189 -11.59 -10.27 -8.34
N LYS A 190 -11.05 -9.05 -8.37
CA LYS A 190 -10.88 -8.21 -7.18
C LYS A 190 -12.22 -7.81 -6.55
N ALA A 191 -13.18 -7.40 -7.37
CA ALA A 191 -14.53 -7.06 -6.91
C ALA A 191 -15.22 -8.27 -6.27
N TRP A 192 -15.12 -9.44 -6.90
CA TRP A 192 -15.67 -10.68 -6.38
C TRP A 192 -15.03 -11.11 -5.06
N GLN A 193 -13.69 -11.03 -4.96
CA GLN A 193 -12.98 -11.30 -3.69
C GLN A 193 -13.45 -10.36 -2.58
N ARG A 194 -13.58 -9.05 -2.86
CA ARG A 194 -14.08 -8.05 -1.90
C ARG A 194 -15.54 -8.36 -1.47
N TRP A 195 -16.39 -8.65 -2.44
CA TRP A 195 -17.80 -8.96 -2.20
C TRP A 195 -18.00 -10.25 -1.39
N ARG A 196 -17.27 -11.32 -1.76
CA ARG A 196 -17.27 -12.58 -0.99
C ARG A 196 -16.83 -12.35 0.45
N MET A 197 -15.77 -11.58 0.66
CA MET A 197 -15.26 -11.26 1.99
C MET A 197 -16.25 -10.41 2.80
N ALA A 198 -16.84 -9.39 2.17
CA ALA A 198 -17.85 -8.55 2.81
C ALA A 198 -19.07 -9.37 3.27
N ARG A 199 -19.54 -10.33 2.45
CA ARG A 199 -20.67 -11.20 2.82
C ARG A 199 -20.37 -12.13 3.98
N LEU A 200 -19.17 -12.74 4.01
CA LEU A 200 -18.80 -13.67 5.08
C LEU A 200 -18.77 -13.00 6.46
N LEU A 201 -18.44 -11.72 6.53
CA LEU A 201 -18.30 -10.98 7.78
C LEU A 201 -19.48 -10.04 8.08
N ALA A 202 -20.38 -9.78 7.13
CA ALA A 202 -21.49 -8.84 7.32
C ALA A 202 -22.46 -9.27 8.43
N GLY A 203 -22.68 -10.57 8.62
CA GLY A 203 -23.52 -11.13 9.68
C GLY A 203 -22.83 -11.21 11.06
N ALA A 204 -21.52 -11.04 11.11
CA ALA A 204 -20.72 -11.22 12.32
C ALA A 204 -20.27 -9.88 12.96
N MET A 205 -20.61 -8.71 12.36
CA MET A 205 -20.18 -7.41 12.87
C MET A 205 -21.08 -6.94 14.01
N ILE A 206 -20.46 -6.30 15.02
CA ILE A 206 -21.16 -5.64 16.12
C ILE A 206 -21.33 -4.14 15.81
N SER A 207 -22.49 -3.56 16.14
CA SER A 207 -22.71 -2.11 16.05
C SER A 207 -22.09 -1.39 17.26
N VAL A 208 -21.95 -0.06 17.15
CA VAL A 208 -21.46 0.78 18.25
C VAL A 208 -22.40 0.72 19.44
N ASP A 209 -23.72 0.80 19.19
CA ASP A 209 -24.74 0.77 20.25
C ASP A 209 -24.76 -0.57 20.98
N GLU A 210 -24.71 -1.69 20.22
CA GLU A 210 -24.66 -3.03 20.79
C GLU A 210 -23.37 -3.23 21.62
N LEU A 211 -22.23 -2.72 21.16
CA LEU A 211 -20.98 -2.80 21.94
C LEU A 211 -21.10 -2.01 23.24
N ARG A 212 -21.67 -0.81 23.20
CA ARG A 212 -21.88 0.01 24.39
C ARG A 212 -22.75 -0.72 25.42
N GLU A 213 -23.87 -1.28 24.99
CA GLU A 213 -24.76 -2.06 25.87
C GLU A 213 -24.02 -3.26 26.50
N ARG A 214 -23.24 -3.96 25.71
CA ARG A 214 -22.45 -5.11 26.20
C ARG A 214 -21.31 -4.73 27.14
N LEU A 215 -20.73 -3.56 26.99
CA LEU A 215 -19.71 -3.05 27.92
C LEU A 215 -20.29 -2.69 29.31
N ALA A 216 -21.60 -2.47 29.40
CA ALA A 216 -22.31 -2.19 30.66
C ALA A 216 -22.70 -3.46 31.46
N VAL A 217 -22.62 -4.64 30.85
CA VAL A 217 -23.07 -5.92 31.43
C VAL A 217 -21.90 -6.90 31.55
N GLU A 218 -21.81 -7.62 32.68
CA GLU A 218 -20.80 -8.70 32.84
C GLU A 218 -21.32 -10.04 32.26
N PRO A 219 -20.46 -10.85 31.63
CA PRO A 219 -19.03 -10.61 31.39
C PRO A 219 -18.82 -9.60 30.24
N ARG A 220 -18.02 -8.57 30.51
CA ARG A 220 -17.68 -7.56 29.50
C ARG A 220 -16.93 -8.15 28.31
N PRO A 221 -17.20 -7.70 27.08
CA PRO A 221 -16.46 -8.14 25.92
C PRO A 221 -14.96 -7.77 26.02
N PHE A 222 -14.13 -8.61 25.45
CA PHE A 222 -12.70 -8.35 25.32
C PHE A 222 -12.45 -7.51 24.07
N VAL A 223 -12.17 -6.23 24.25
CA VAL A 223 -12.02 -5.27 23.15
C VAL A 223 -10.55 -5.15 22.76
N VAL A 224 -10.26 -5.34 21.47
CA VAL A 224 -8.90 -5.33 20.91
C VAL A 224 -8.77 -4.26 19.85
N ASP A 225 -7.81 -3.35 20.03
CA ASP A 225 -7.38 -2.41 19.00
C ASP A 225 -6.32 -3.07 18.12
N VAL A 226 -6.66 -3.30 16.86
CA VAL A 226 -5.74 -3.88 15.86
C VAL A 226 -5.15 -2.82 14.93
N GLY A 227 -5.10 -1.58 15.36
CA GLY A 227 -4.45 -0.49 14.64
C GLY A 227 -2.94 -0.70 14.48
N SER A 228 -2.31 0.04 13.55
CA SER A 228 -0.85 0.03 13.39
C SER A 228 -0.14 0.85 14.47
N SER A 229 1.14 0.55 14.74
CA SER A 229 1.97 1.23 15.74
C SER A 229 2.08 2.74 15.52
N LEU A 230 2.17 3.20 14.27
CA LEU A 230 2.15 4.61 13.90
C LEU A 230 0.82 5.31 14.25
N ALA A 231 -0.26 4.56 14.29
CA ALA A 231 -1.58 5.08 14.62
C ALA A 231 -1.85 5.10 16.13
N GLN A 232 -1.11 4.35 16.89
CA GLN A 232 -1.37 4.06 18.30
C GLN A 232 -0.95 5.17 19.25
N GLY A 233 0.14 5.88 18.94
CA GLY A 233 0.69 6.93 19.82
C GLY A 233 -0.07 8.27 19.85
N THR A 234 -1.03 8.48 18.93
CA THR A 234 -1.72 9.77 18.77
C THR A 234 -3.25 9.67 18.82
N ARG A 235 -3.82 8.48 19.14
CA ARG A 235 -5.25 8.20 18.98
C ARG A 235 -6.01 8.03 20.27
N ALA A 236 -7.31 8.35 20.15
CA ALA A 236 -8.33 7.94 21.09
C ALA A 236 -8.60 6.43 20.96
N HIS A 237 -8.76 5.75 22.07
CA HIS A 237 -9.06 4.32 22.18
C HIS A 237 -10.40 4.12 22.87
N ILE A 238 -11.07 2.98 22.61
CA ILE A 238 -12.24 2.58 23.39
C ILE A 238 -11.75 2.23 24.81
N PRO A 239 -12.40 2.75 25.87
CA PRO A 239 -11.96 2.49 27.24
C PRO A 239 -11.85 1.00 27.54
N GLY A 240 -10.72 0.60 28.12
CA GLY A 240 -10.43 -0.80 28.44
C GLY A 240 -10.00 -1.67 27.25
N ALA A 241 -9.81 -1.11 26.05
CA ALA A 241 -9.28 -1.84 24.92
C ALA A 241 -7.82 -2.24 25.14
N VAL A 242 -7.44 -3.40 24.62
CA VAL A 242 -6.09 -3.93 24.61
C VAL A 242 -5.50 -3.73 23.21
N LEU A 243 -4.27 -3.26 23.19
CA LEU A 243 -3.53 -3.06 21.96
C LEU A 243 -2.87 -4.36 21.52
N LEU A 244 -3.17 -4.80 20.32
CA LEU A 244 -2.58 -6.01 19.77
C LEU A 244 -2.51 -5.93 18.25
N ASP A 245 -1.33 -6.12 17.69
CA ASP A 245 -1.19 -6.12 16.26
C ASP A 245 -1.59 -7.47 15.61
N LEU A 246 -1.79 -7.49 14.27
CA LEU A 246 -2.22 -8.70 13.56
C LEU A 246 -1.22 -9.85 13.65
N ASP A 247 0.08 -9.53 13.68
CA ASP A 247 1.13 -10.53 13.79
C ASP A 247 1.16 -11.14 15.20
N ALA A 248 0.89 -10.32 16.22
CA ALA A 248 0.73 -10.79 17.58
C ALA A 248 -0.55 -11.63 17.73
N ILE A 249 -1.68 -11.23 17.11
CA ILE A 249 -2.91 -12.06 17.05
C ILE A 249 -2.62 -13.44 16.45
N SER A 250 -1.78 -13.50 15.41
CA SER A 250 -1.44 -14.78 14.79
C SER A 250 -0.62 -15.71 15.70
N ARG A 251 0.19 -15.14 16.60
CA ARG A 251 1.10 -15.87 17.50
C ARG A 251 0.52 -16.14 18.89
N CYS A 252 -0.47 -15.35 19.34
CA CYS A 252 -1.10 -15.50 20.64
C CYS A 252 -2.29 -16.46 20.58
N ASP A 253 -2.39 -17.37 21.55
CA ASP A 253 -3.51 -18.30 21.70
C ASP A 253 -4.30 -18.09 23.01
N ASP A 254 -3.91 -17.12 23.85
CA ASP A 254 -4.48 -16.88 25.17
C ASP A 254 -5.65 -15.87 25.17
N PHE A 255 -6.49 -15.91 24.15
CA PHE A 255 -7.70 -15.09 24.16
C PHE A 255 -8.82 -15.72 24.99
N PRO A 256 -9.65 -14.92 25.69
CA PRO A 256 -10.74 -15.44 26.48
C PRO A 256 -11.80 -16.11 25.57
N ALA A 257 -12.06 -17.39 25.81
CA ALA A 257 -13.07 -18.14 25.04
C ALA A 257 -14.49 -18.02 25.62
N ASP A 258 -14.61 -17.51 26.85
CA ASP A 258 -15.84 -17.39 27.62
C ASP A 258 -16.68 -16.15 27.29
N ARG A 259 -16.07 -15.14 26.66
CA ARG A 259 -16.69 -13.84 26.34
C ARG A 259 -16.51 -13.44 24.88
N ASP A 260 -17.25 -12.42 24.46
CA ASP A 260 -17.13 -11.88 23.10
C ASP A 260 -15.79 -11.17 22.92
N ILE A 261 -15.12 -11.42 21.80
CA ILE A 261 -13.90 -10.72 21.39
C ILE A 261 -14.30 -9.71 20.31
N VAL A 262 -14.17 -8.43 20.61
CA VAL A 262 -14.49 -7.35 19.68
C VAL A 262 -13.22 -6.71 19.17
N LEU A 263 -13.01 -6.75 17.85
CA LEU A 263 -11.84 -6.12 17.22
C LEU A 263 -12.25 -4.84 16.52
N TYR A 264 -11.45 -3.79 16.68
CA TYR A 264 -11.62 -2.56 15.93
C TYR A 264 -10.30 -2.01 15.41
N CYS A 265 -10.37 -1.17 14.41
CA CYS A 265 -9.26 -0.39 13.90
C CYS A 265 -9.77 0.97 13.41
N ALA A 266 -8.86 1.83 12.99
CA ALA A 266 -9.19 3.06 12.29
C ALA A 266 -8.88 2.94 10.79
N CYS A 267 -8.84 1.72 10.26
CA CYS A 267 -8.60 1.46 8.85
C CYS A 267 -9.89 1.63 8.03
N PRO A 268 -9.80 2.08 6.76
CA PRO A 268 -10.96 2.09 5.87
C PRO A 268 -11.58 0.70 5.77
N ASN A 269 -12.92 0.65 5.85
CA ASN A 269 -13.72 -0.60 5.78
C ASN A 269 -13.36 -1.66 6.85
N GLU A 270 -12.83 -1.26 8.00
CA GLU A 270 -12.45 -2.11 9.14
C GLU A 270 -11.54 -3.30 8.75
N ALA A 271 -10.68 -3.09 7.78
CA ALA A 271 -9.95 -4.17 7.13
C ALA A 271 -9.05 -4.96 8.09
N SER A 272 -8.29 -4.26 8.94
CA SER A 272 -7.44 -4.93 9.95
C SER A 272 -8.28 -5.67 11.01
N ALA A 273 -9.40 -5.09 11.46
CA ALA A 273 -10.31 -5.73 12.42
C ALA A 273 -10.94 -6.99 11.82
N ARG A 274 -11.38 -6.92 10.56
CA ARG A 274 -11.90 -8.10 9.82
C ARG A 274 -10.84 -9.17 9.63
N ARG A 275 -9.59 -8.80 9.33
CA ARG A 275 -8.49 -9.74 9.19
C ARG A 275 -8.13 -10.40 10.51
N GLY A 276 -8.06 -9.64 11.60
CA GLY A 276 -7.87 -10.17 12.95
C GLY A 276 -8.97 -11.15 13.35
N ALA A 277 -10.23 -10.79 13.05
CA ALA A 277 -11.37 -11.69 13.29
C ALA A 277 -11.23 -13.02 12.53
N GLN A 278 -10.80 -12.99 11.27
CA GLN A 278 -10.56 -14.22 10.49
C GLN A 278 -9.48 -15.11 11.12
N ILE A 279 -8.37 -14.51 11.56
CA ILE A 279 -7.30 -15.25 12.22
C ILE A 279 -7.84 -15.95 13.47
N LEU A 280 -8.58 -15.23 14.32
CA LEU A 280 -9.15 -15.81 15.54
C LEU A 280 -10.20 -16.88 15.24
N LEU A 281 -11.08 -16.67 14.26
CA LEU A 281 -12.04 -17.66 13.81
C LEU A 281 -11.35 -18.93 13.28
N SER A 282 -10.24 -18.80 12.54
CA SER A 282 -9.46 -19.94 12.07
C SER A 282 -8.74 -20.71 13.17
N LYS A 283 -8.46 -20.05 14.32
CA LYS A 283 -7.93 -20.64 15.54
C LYS A 283 -9.01 -21.31 16.42
N GLY A 284 -10.29 -21.23 16.02
CA GLY A 284 -11.41 -21.87 16.72
C GLY A 284 -12.19 -20.99 17.69
N TYR A 285 -11.84 -19.70 17.82
CA TYR A 285 -12.63 -18.75 18.62
C TYR A 285 -13.95 -18.44 17.91
N ARG A 286 -15.10 -18.70 18.53
CA ARG A 286 -16.42 -18.59 17.89
C ARG A 286 -17.12 -17.25 18.11
N ARG A 287 -16.75 -16.52 19.16
CA ARG A 287 -17.38 -15.25 19.57
C ARG A 287 -16.52 -14.05 19.19
N VAL A 288 -16.16 -13.94 17.90
CA VAL A 288 -15.27 -12.90 17.38
C VAL A 288 -16.05 -12.00 16.45
N ARG A 289 -16.11 -10.69 16.75
CA ARG A 289 -16.94 -9.72 16.04
C ARG A 289 -16.17 -8.45 15.75
N PRO A 290 -15.99 -8.04 14.48
CA PRO A 290 -15.45 -6.73 14.15
C PRO A 290 -16.46 -5.62 14.48
N LEU A 291 -15.98 -4.48 14.99
CA LEU A 291 -16.79 -3.30 15.24
C LEU A 291 -17.06 -2.55 13.93
N ARG A 292 -18.32 -2.35 13.59
CA ARG A 292 -18.73 -1.62 12.39
C ARG A 292 -18.36 -0.14 12.51
N GLY A 293 -17.66 0.40 11.51
CA GLY A 293 -17.17 1.78 11.48
C GLY A 293 -15.95 2.02 12.38
N GLY A 294 -15.48 0.99 13.12
CA GLY A 294 -14.28 1.07 13.94
C GLY A 294 -14.33 2.19 14.98
N ILE A 295 -13.15 2.74 15.34
CA ILE A 295 -13.04 3.82 16.32
C ILE A 295 -13.70 5.12 15.84
N GLU A 296 -13.75 5.36 14.53
CA GLU A 296 -14.36 6.58 13.98
C GLU A 296 -15.87 6.62 14.24
N ALA A 297 -16.57 5.49 14.08
CA ALA A 297 -17.99 5.41 14.39
C ALA A 297 -18.25 5.53 15.91
N TRP A 298 -17.38 4.99 16.75
CA TRP A 298 -17.46 5.14 18.20
C TRP A 298 -17.36 6.60 18.63
N ILE A 299 -16.40 7.34 18.07
CA ILE A 299 -16.21 8.78 18.32
C ILE A 299 -17.39 9.58 17.77
N ALA A 300 -17.84 9.28 16.56
CA ALA A 300 -18.99 9.97 15.93
C ALA A 300 -20.30 9.79 16.71
N ALA A 301 -20.47 8.66 17.40
CA ALA A 301 -21.58 8.41 18.31
C ALA A 301 -21.46 9.15 19.67
N GLY A 302 -20.39 9.93 19.89
CA GLY A 302 -20.20 10.74 21.10
C GLY A 302 -19.79 9.94 22.35
N HIS A 303 -19.31 8.70 22.17
CA HIS A 303 -18.89 7.88 23.31
C HIS A 303 -17.54 8.26 23.88
N ALA A 304 -17.35 7.97 25.17
CA ALA A 304 -16.11 8.23 25.87
C ALA A 304 -14.93 7.51 25.20
N VAL A 305 -13.80 8.19 25.10
CA VAL A 305 -12.55 7.67 24.56
C VAL A 305 -11.43 7.87 25.57
N ASP A 306 -10.54 6.91 25.63
CA ASP A 306 -9.29 7.04 26.38
C ASP A 306 -8.18 7.54 25.42
N ARG A 307 -7.34 8.46 25.90
CA ARG A 307 -6.18 9.01 25.19
C ARG A 307 -4.86 8.58 25.82
N THR A 308 -4.93 7.83 26.89
CA THR A 308 -3.74 7.17 27.47
C THR A 308 -3.36 5.97 26.64
N LEU A 309 -2.08 5.61 26.64
CA LEU A 309 -1.63 4.41 25.92
C LEU A 309 -2.38 3.18 26.47
N PRO A 310 -3.05 2.42 25.63
CA PRO A 310 -3.77 1.23 26.07
C PRO A 310 -2.81 0.17 26.62
N VAL A 311 -3.29 -0.63 27.55
CA VAL A 311 -2.51 -1.70 28.16
C VAL A 311 -2.11 -2.71 27.07
N THR A 312 -0.84 -3.05 26.99
CA THR A 312 -0.39 -4.12 26.08
C THR A 312 -0.91 -5.48 26.56
N PHE A 313 -1.21 -6.37 25.62
CA PHE A 313 -1.76 -7.70 25.91
C PHE A 313 -0.91 -8.49 26.94
N ALA A 314 0.41 -8.41 26.83
CA ALA A 314 1.33 -9.07 27.76
C ALA A 314 1.19 -8.59 29.21
N ALA A 315 0.88 -7.31 29.42
CA ALA A 315 0.70 -6.77 30.77
C ALA A 315 -0.67 -7.16 31.37
N ARG A 316 -1.67 -7.47 30.57
CA ARG A 316 -3.01 -7.87 31.03
C ARG A 316 -3.15 -9.39 31.25
N ALA A 317 -2.32 -10.21 30.61
CA ALA A 317 -2.25 -11.65 30.86
C ALA A 317 -1.47 -11.98 32.15
N ALA A 318 -0.73 -11.00 32.69
CA ALA A 318 0.06 -11.15 33.92
C ALA A 318 -0.64 -10.58 35.17
N ALA A 319 -1.81 -9.94 35.03
CA ALA A 319 -2.64 -9.39 36.11
C ALA A 319 -3.96 -10.15 36.25
#